data_ac8a9131df119b045768a6341fc712c2
#
_entry.id   ac8a9131df119b045768a6341fc712c2
#
_cell.length_a   1.000
_cell.length_b   1.000
_cell.length_c   1.000
_cell.angle_alpha   90.00
_cell.angle_beta   90.00
_cell.angle_gamma   90.00
#
_symmetry.space_group_name_H-M   'P 1'
#
loop_
_entity.id
_entity.type
_entity.pdbx_description
1 polymer ?
#
loop_
_entity_poly.entity_id
_entity_poly.type
_entity_poly.pdbx_seq_one_letter_code
_entity_poly.pdbx_strand_id
1 'polypeptide(L)'
;MSGYYDLMLLVDPAAPEERRKAAISEAESMINSGGELVGSYDWGTRRMAYEIDHRPEADYRLYQFNGDNALLDRLNQRLRILDGVLRFRIIKLKPGQPTPPPPDQQAPRRREEREAQDTKVAARAAADAPPTDEELESEELAIPAAPTDGE
;
A
#
# COMPACT_ATOMS: atom_id res chain seq x y z
N MET A 1 -7.53 26.93 -22.15
CA MET A 1 -6.11 26.84 -21.75
C MET A 1 -5.79 25.39 -21.45
N SER A 2 -4.87 24.82 -22.13
CA SER A 2 -4.36 23.47 -21.86
C SER A 2 -3.40 23.51 -20.68
N GLY A 3 -3.47 22.50 -19.85
CA GLY A 3 -2.57 22.31 -18.71
C GLY A 3 -1.92 20.94 -18.77
N TYR A 4 -0.84 20.75 -18.00
CA TYR A 4 -0.15 19.49 -17.86
C TYR A 4 -0.65 18.77 -16.61
N TYR A 5 -1.06 17.52 -16.75
CA TYR A 5 -1.73 16.75 -15.71
C TYR A 5 -1.19 15.33 -15.61
N ASP A 6 -1.24 14.80 -14.37
CA ASP A 6 -1.09 13.38 -14.07
C ASP A 6 -2.45 12.80 -13.69
N LEU A 7 -2.84 11.71 -14.33
CA LEU A 7 -3.96 10.88 -13.92
C LEU A 7 -3.42 9.62 -13.27
N MET A 8 -3.63 9.48 -11.98
CA MET A 8 -3.41 8.22 -11.27
C MET A 8 -4.71 7.42 -11.28
N LEU A 9 -4.69 6.25 -11.90
CA LEU A 9 -5.83 5.34 -12.01
C LEU A 9 -5.56 4.07 -11.20
N LEU A 10 -6.46 3.73 -10.29
CA LEU A 10 -6.42 2.51 -9.50
C LEU A 10 -7.53 1.58 -10.01
N VAL A 11 -7.13 0.46 -10.57
CA VAL A 11 -8.02 -0.54 -11.15
C VAL A 11 -8.12 -1.75 -10.21
N ASP A 12 -9.30 -2.34 -10.07
CA ASP A 12 -9.52 -3.53 -9.25
C ASP A 12 -8.81 -4.75 -9.86
N PRO A 13 -7.79 -5.33 -9.19
CA PRO A 13 -7.09 -6.50 -9.69
C PRO A 13 -7.97 -7.75 -9.69
N ALA A 14 -9.04 -7.78 -8.90
CA ALA A 14 -9.99 -8.89 -8.87
C ALA A 14 -11.11 -8.78 -9.91
N ALA A 15 -11.23 -7.63 -10.59
CA ALA A 15 -12.17 -7.48 -11.69
C ALA A 15 -11.75 -8.36 -12.88
N PRO A 16 -12.73 -8.85 -13.68
CA PRO A 16 -12.43 -9.57 -14.91
C PRO A 16 -11.46 -8.79 -15.80
N GLU A 17 -10.53 -9.50 -16.43
CA GLU A 17 -9.46 -8.87 -17.23
C GLU A 17 -10.04 -7.97 -18.34
N GLU A 18 -11.16 -8.39 -18.94
CA GLU A 18 -11.87 -7.60 -19.96
C GLU A 18 -12.33 -6.25 -19.43
N ARG A 19 -12.87 -6.19 -18.19
CA ARG A 19 -13.30 -4.94 -17.56
C ARG A 19 -12.10 -4.05 -17.22
N ARG A 20 -11.02 -4.64 -16.75
CA ARG A 20 -9.78 -3.91 -16.46
C ARG A 20 -9.20 -3.29 -17.75
N LYS A 21 -9.09 -4.08 -18.81
CA LYS A 21 -8.63 -3.59 -20.12
C LYS A 21 -9.56 -2.52 -20.69
N ALA A 22 -10.86 -2.70 -20.57
CA ALA A 22 -11.84 -1.71 -21.03
C ALA A 22 -11.69 -0.38 -20.30
N ALA A 23 -11.54 -0.40 -18.96
CA ALA A 23 -11.33 0.80 -18.16
C ALA A 23 -10.05 1.54 -18.55
N ILE A 24 -8.97 0.82 -18.74
CA ILE A 24 -7.67 1.36 -19.17
C ILE A 24 -7.76 1.97 -20.57
N SER A 25 -8.30 1.20 -21.53
CA SER A 25 -8.45 1.65 -22.92
C SER A 25 -9.40 2.83 -23.06
N GLU A 26 -10.45 2.89 -22.26
CA GLU A 26 -11.38 4.02 -22.26
C GLU A 26 -10.72 5.29 -21.72
N ALA A 27 -9.95 5.19 -20.62
CA ALA A 27 -9.19 6.32 -20.07
C ALA A 27 -8.18 6.87 -21.09
N GLU A 28 -7.42 5.99 -21.75
CA GLU A 28 -6.45 6.37 -22.79
C GLU A 28 -7.13 7.00 -24.01
N SER A 29 -8.24 6.40 -24.46
CA SER A 29 -9.02 6.92 -25.59
C SER A 29 -9.58 8.32 -25.33
N MET A 30 -10.07 8.57 -24.11
CA MET A 30 -10.57 9.87 -23.70
C MET A 30 -9.46 10.93 -23.66
N ILE A 31 -8.28 10.58 -23.14
CA ILE A 31 -7.12 11.46 -23.12
C ILE A 31 -6.71 11.81 -24.55
N ASN A 32 -6.59 10.81 -25.42
CA ASN A 32 -6.18 11.01 -26.81
C ASN A 32 -7.22 11.79 -27.64
N SER A 33 -8.50 11.70 -27.30
CA SER A 33 -9.57 12.42 -28.03
C SER A 33 -9.71 13.89 -27.65
N GLY A 34 -9.31 14.28 -26.44
CA GLY A 34 -9.46 15.65 -25.94
C GLY A 34 -8.17 16.32 -25.52
N GLY A 35 -7.05 15.64 -25.63
CA GLY A 35 -5.74 16.14 -25.23
C GLY A 35 -4.61 15.39 -25.93
N GLU A 36 -3.43 15.49 -25.37
CA GLU A 36 -2.21 14.81 -25.84
C GLU A 36 -1.67 13.93 -24.71
N LEU A 37 -1.59 12.62 -24.95
CA LEU A 37 -0.96 11.68 -24.03
C LEU A 37 0.58 11.82 -24.15
N VAL A 38 1.23 12.26 -23.09
CA VAL A 38 2.69 12.43 -23.02
C VAL A 38 3.38 11.16 -22.55
N GLY A 39 2.79 10.46 -21.60
CA GLY A 39 3.34 9.22 -21.05
C GLY A 39 2.30 8.33 -20.41
N SER A 40 2.52 7.01 -20.48
CA SER A 40 1.73 5.99 -19.84
C SER A 40 2.65 5.05 -19.08
N TYR A 41 2.42 4.88 -17.77
CA TYR A 41 3.27 4.10 -16.89
C TYR A 41 2.44 3.09 -16.12
N ASP A 42 2.83 1.82 -16.20
CA ASP A 42 2.24 0.74 -15.43
C ASP A 42 3.11 0.47 -14.19
N TRP A 43 2.54 0.73 -13.02
CA TRP A 43 3.24 0.49 -11.75
C TRP A 43 2.92 -0.89 -11.15
N GLY A 44 2.05 -1.65 -11.82
CA GLY A 44 1.61 -2.97 -11.38
C GLY A 44 0.68 -2.97 -10.18
N THR A 45 0.39 -4.16 -9.69
CA THR A 45 -0.47 -4.37 -8.52
C THR A 45 0.31 -4.01 -7.25
N ARG A 46 -0.29 -3.16 -6.41
CA ARG A 46 0.31 -2.71 -5.15
C ARG A 46 -0.71 -2.69 -4.03
N ARG A 47 -0.24 -2.96 -2.83
CA ARG A 47 -1.04 -2.83 -1.62
C ARG A 47 -1.30 -1.35 -1.33
N MET A 48 -2.57 -1.04 -1.09
CA MET A 48 -3.01 0.29 -0.69
C MET A 48 -2.78 0.53 0.80
N ALA A 49 -2.68 1.81 1.21
CA ALA A 49 -2.55 2.19 2.62
C ALA A 49 -3.79 1.83 3.44
N TYR A 50 -4.96 1.76 2.81
CA TYR A 50 -6.25 1.35 3.36
C TYR A 50 -7.08 0.66 2.28
N GLU A 51 -8.03 -0.16 2.70
CA GLU A 51 -8.92 -0.88 1.79
C GLU A 51 -9.93 0.06 1.13
N ILE A 52 -10.15 -0.14 -0.17
CA ILE A 52 -11.21 0.51 -0.94
C ILE A 52 -12.12 -0.60 -1.47
N ASP A 53 -13.42 -0.52 -1.21
CA ASP A 53 -14.40 -1.54 -1.60
C ASP A 53 -13.99 -2.97 -1.21
N HIS A 54 -13.46 -3.12 0.03
CA HIS A 54 -12.92 -4.39 0.53
C HIS A 54 -11.75 -4.97 -0.28
N ARG A 55 -11.02 -4.11 -1.01
CA ARG A 55 -9.82 -4.47 -1.75
C ARG A 55 -8.60 -3.89 -1.07
N PRO A 56 -7.65 -4.72 -0.64
CA PRO A 56 -6.39 -4.26 -0.05
C PRO A 56 -5.35 -3.85 -1.09
N GLU A 57 -5.54 -4.26 -2.34
CA GLU A 57 -4.62 -4.05 -3.46
C GLU A 57 -5.32 -3.42 -4.65
N ALA A 58 -4.56 -2.71 -5.48
CA ALA A 58 -5.00 -2.13 -6.73
C ALA A 58 -3.89 -2.16 -7.78
N ASP A 59 -4.29 -2.22 -9.05
CA ASP A 59 -3.39 -1.98 -10.16
C ASP A 59 -3.23 -0.47 -10.36
N TYR A 60 -2.00 0.02 -10.21
CA TYR A 60 -1.68 1.43 -10.34
C TYR A 60 -1.23 1.75 -11.76
N ARG A 61 -1.91 2.70 -12.40
CA ARG A 61 -1.53 3.24 -13.69
C ARG A 61 -1.44 4.75 -13.63
N LEU A 62 -0.37 5.28 -14.19
CA LEU A 62 -0.12 6.72 -14.26
C LEU A 62 -0.10 7.16 -15.72
N TYR A 63 -0.91 8.16 -16.03
CA TYR A 63 -0.96 8.81 -17.34
C TYR A 63 -0.57 10.27 -17.20
N GLN A 64 0.42 10.69 -17.97
CA GLN A 64 0.77 12.11 -18.12
C GLN A 64 0.20 12.64 -19.43
N PHE A 65 -0.52 13.72 -19.36
CA PHE A 65 -1.17 14.29 -20.53
C PHE A 65 -1.30 15.81 -20.47
N ASN A 66 -1.39 16.41 -21.65
CA ASN A 66 -1.82 17.79 -21.83
C ASN A 66 -3.31 17.80 -22.16
N GLY A 67 -4.08 18.63 -21.49
CA GLY A 67 -5.51 18.74 -21.75
C GLY A 67 -6.11 20.01 -21.24
N ASP A 68 -7.34 20.24 -21.62
CA ASP A 68 -8.15 21.37 -21.17
C ASP A 68 -9.12 20.99 -20.05
N ASN A 69 -9.80 21.96 -19.47
CA ASN A 69 -10.77 21.71 -18.41
C ASN A 69 -11.95 20.86 -18.89
N ALA A 70 -12.36 20.98 -20.15
CA ALA A 70 -13.46 20.20 -20.70
C ALA A 70 -13.10 18.69 -20.74
N LEU A 71 -11.84 18.35 -21.04
CA LEU A 71 -11.35 16.99 -20.94
C LEU A 71 -11.35 16.49 -19.50
N LEU A 72 -10.89 17.31 -18.54
CA LEU A 72 -10.89 16.97 -17.12
C LEU A 72 -12.28 16.66 -16.59
N ASP A 73 -13.26 17.47 -16.96
CA ASP A 73 -14.66 17.27 -16.55
C ASP A 73 -15.21 15.96 -17.13
N ARG A 74 -14.94 15.65 -18.38
CA ARG A 74 -15.32 14.39 -19.02
C ARG A 74 -14.65 13.18 -18.34
N LEU A 75 -13.34 13.26 -18.07
CA LEU A 75 -12.62 12.21 -17.34
C LEU A 75 -13.20 12.00 -15.94
N ASN A 76 -13.46 13.09 -15.19
CA ASN A 76 -14.06 13.02 -13.87
C ASN A 76 -15.43 12.35 -13.88
N GLN A 77 -16.30 12.74 -14.80
CA GLN A 77 -17.64 12.17 -14.92
C GLN A 77 -17.61 10.70 -15.29
N ARG A 78 -16.78 10.34 -16.27
CA ARG A 78 -16.74 8.98 -16.80
C ARG A 78 -16.05 8.00 -15.87
N LEU A 79 -14.90 8.35 -15.32
CA LEU A 79 -14.13 7.47 -14.42
C LEU A 79 -14.85 7.18 -13.09
N ARG A 80 -15.78 8.04 -12.67
CA ARG A 80 -16.60 7.79 -11.47
C ARG A 80 -17.60 6.66 -11.63
N ILE A 81 -18.07 6.43 -12.84
CA ILE A 81 -19.12 5.44 -13.15
C ILE A 81 -18.56 4.22 -13.89
N LEU A 82 -17.26 4.19 -14.17
CA LEU A 82 -16.63 3.13 -14.93
C LEU A 82 -16.37 1.92 -14.04
N ASP A 83 -16.91 0.77 -14.44
CA ASP A 83 -16.71 -0.49 -13.74
C ASP A 83 -15.23 -0.91 -13.77
N GLY A 84 -14.74 -1.39 -12.63
CA GLY A 84 -13.35 -1.84 -12.49
C GLY A 84 -12.39 -0.76 -12.01
N VAL A 85 -12.82 0.50 -11.93
CA VAL A 85 -12.04 1.60 -11.35
C VAL A 85 -12.37 1.72 -9.87
N LEU A 86 -11.39 1.48 -9.00
CA LEU A 86 -11.54 1.67 -7.54
C LEU A 86 -11.44 3.14 -7.16
N ARG A 87 -10.46 3.81 -7.71
CA ARG A 87 -10.21 5.23 -7.45
C ARG A 87 -9.40 5.84 -8.57
N PHE A 88 -9.55 7.15 -8.75
CA PHE A 88 -8.65 7.92 -9.61
C PHE A 88 -8.36 9.28 -9.00
N ARG A 89 -7.26 9.88 -9.43
CA ARG A 89 -6.89 11.24 -9.04
C ARG A 89 -6.21 11.96 -10.20
N ILE A 90 -6.64 13.18 -10.45
CA ILE A 90 -6.01 14.06 -11.45
C ILE A 90 -5.25 15.15 -10.70
N ILE A 91 -3.98 15.31 -11.03
CA ILE A 91 -3.07 16.26 -10.40
C ILE A 91 -2.53 17.20 -11.49
N LYS A 92 -2.65 18.51 -11.26
CA LYS A 92 -2.05 19.50 -12.15
C LYS A 92 -0.56 19.60 -11.88
N LEU A 93 0.22 19.47 -12.94
CA LEU A 93 1.68 19.58 -12.90
C LEU A 93 2.16 20.93 -13.44
N LYS A 94 3.37 21.28 -13.02
CA LYS A 94 4.09 22.40 -13.66
C LYS A 94 4.74 21.88 -14.96
N PRO A 95 4.81 22.71 -16.02
CA PRO A 95 5.52 22.33 -17.24
C PRO A 95 6.96 21.90 -16.96
N GLY A 96 7.37 20.77 -17.53
CA GLY A 96 8.73 20.25 -17.36
C GLY A 96 8.98 19.46 -16.06
N GLN A 97 7.95 19.18 -15.29
CA GLN A 97 8.10 18.33 -14.11
C GLN A 97 8.34 16.87 -14.53
N PRO A 98 9.43 16.23 -14.04
CA PRO A 98 9.70 14.84 -14.39
C PRO A 98 8.61 13.91 -13.84
N THR A 99 8.41 12.78 -14.51
CA THR A 99 7.52 11.71 -14.04
C THR A 99 7.98 11.25 -12.67
N PRO A 100 7.09 11.18 -11.68
CA PRO A 100 7.45 10.61 -10.39
C PRO A 100 7.89 9.15 -10.61
N PRO A 101 8.99 8.72 -10.01
CA PRO A 101 9.39 7.32 -10.05
C PRO A 101 8.28 6.46 -9.43
N PRO A 102 8.12 5.20 -9.86
CA PRO A 102 7.20 4.29 -9.20
C PRO A 102 7.55 4.24 -7.71
N PRO A 103 6.58 4.30 -6.80
CA PRO A 103 6.86 4.22 -5.37
C PRO A 103 7.65 2.96 -5.12
N ASP A 104 8.81 3.10 -4.47
CA ASP A 104 9.70 2.00 -4.16
C ASP A 104 8.92 0.84 -3.56
N GLN A 105 9.19 -0.37 -4.01
CA GLN A 105 8.66 -1.62 -3.43
C GLN A 105 9.07 -1.80 -1.95
N GLN A 106 9.83 -0.86 -1.40
CA GLN A 106 10.28 -0.84 0.00
C GLN A 106 9.21 -0.34 1.00
N ALA A 107 8.05 0.13 0.54
CA ALA A 107 6.95 0.48 1.44
C ALA A 107 6.50 -0.68 2.39
N PRO A 108 6.52 -1.97 1.98
CA PRO A 108 6.29 -3.06 2.91
C PRO A 108 7.41 -3.23 3.95
N ARG A 109 8.68 -2.99 3.61
CA ARG A 109 9.81 -3.15 4.54
C ARG A 109 9.72 -2.25 5.78
N ARG A 110 9.23 -1.04 5.62
CA ARG A 110 9.11 -0.10 6.75
C ARG A 110 8.05 -0.54 7.77
N ARG A 111 7.05 -1.30 7.33
CA ARG A 111 6.03 -1.87 8.22
C ARG A 111 6.56 -3.15 8.89
N GLU A 112 7.23 -4.01 8.12
CA GLU A 112 7.88 -5.20 8.64
C GLU A 112 9.01 -4.86 9.63
N GLU A 113 9.78 -3.79 9.36
CA GLU A 113 10.79 -3.29 10.30
C GLU A 113 10.17 -2.74 11.59
N ARG A 114 9.03 -2.08 11.52
CA ARG A 114 8.30 -1.64 12.73
C ARG A 114 7.73 -2.81 13.50
N GLU A 115 7.07 -3.74 12.85
CA GLU A 115 6.55 -4.95 13.48
C GLU A 115 7.67 -5.81 14.09
N ALA A 116 8.83 -5.90 13.41
CA ALA A 116 10.02 -6.60 13.93
C ALA A 116 10.68 -5.85 15.11
N GLN A 117 10.64 -4.53 15.12
CA GLN A 117 11.13 -3.73 16.25
C GLN A 117 10.18 -3.83 17.45
N ASP A 118 8.88 -3.76 17.24
CA ASP A 118 7.88 -3.90 18.31
C ASP A 118 7.95 -5.30 18.94
N THR A 119 8.18 -6.35 18.15
CA THR A 119 8.36 -7.71 18.64
C THR A 119 9.65 -7.86 19.46
N LYS A 120 10.74 -7.20 19.05
CA LYS A 120 12.00 -7.21 19.81
C LYS A 120 11.91 -6.43 21.11
N VAL A 121 11.17 -5.33 21.12
CA VAL A 121 10.93 -4.54 22.35
C VAL A 121 10.07 -5.33 23.33
N ALA A 122 9.02 -5.99 22.85
CA ALA A 122 8.16 -6.86 23.66
C ALA A 122 8.93 -8.05 24.23
N ALA A 123 9.77 -8.71 23.42
CA ALA A 123 10.62 -9.82 23.87
C ALA A 123 11.64 -9.40 24.93
N ARG A 124 12.21 -8.20 24.80
CA ARG A 124 13.15 -7.66 25.77
C ARG A 124 12.47 -7.25 27.08
N ALA A 125 11.26 -6.71 27.04
CA ALA A 125 10.47 -6.39 28.21
C ALA A 125 10.04 -7.65 28.98
N ALA A 126 9.74 -8.76 28.27
CA ALA A 126 9.44 -10.05 28.89
C ALA A 126 10.67 -10.72 29.52
N ALA A 127 11.88 -10.49 28.98
CA ALA A 127 13.13 -11.03 29.54
C ALA A 127 13.62 -10.28 30.78
N ASP A 128 13.17 -9.04 30.99
CA ASP A 128 13.53 -8.21 32.15
C ASP A 128 12.44 -8.19 33.24
N ALA A 129 11.43 -9.06 33.13
CA ALA A 129 10.42 -9.23 34.15
C ALA A 129 10.99 -9.98 35.36
N PRO A 130 10.74 -9.55 36.61
CA PRO A 130 11.20 -10.26 37.78
C PRO A 130 10.54 -11.66 37.83
N PRO A 131 11.25 -12.66 38.34
CA PRO A 131 10.69 -14.00 38.46
C PRO A 131 9.43 -13.96 39.30
N THR A 132 8.41 -14.68 38.85
CA THR A 132 7.16 -14.81 39.63
C THR A 132 7.40 -15.63 40.87
N ASP A 133 6.62 -15.40 41.95
CA ASP A 133 6.73 -16.07 43.22
C ASP A 133 6.66 -17.61 43.14
N GLU A 134 6.09 -18.16 42.06
CA GLU A 134 6.06 -19.60 41.79
C GLU A 134 7.43 -20.21 41.45
N GLU A 135 8.36 -19.45 40.83
CA GLU A 135 9.71 -19.94 40.57
C GLU A 135 10.61 -19.95 41.80
N LEU A 136 10.30 -19.14 42.81
CA LEU A 136 11.05 -19.08 44.05
C LEU A 136 10.65 -20.24 45.02
N GLU A 137 9.42 -20.74 44.96
CA GLU A 137 8.97 -21.88 45.76
C GLU A 137 9.57 -23.22 45.28
N SER A 138 9.92 -23.36 44.03
CA SER A 138 10.52 -24.60 43.50
C SER A 138 11.99 -24.79 43.87
N GLU A 139 12.71 -23.69 44.18
CA GLU A 139 14.09 -23.77 44.66
C GLU A 139 14.21 -24.09 46.15
N GLU A 140 13.22 -23.72 46.94
CA GLU A 140 13.21 -23.98 48.41
C GLU A 140 12.91 -25.44 48.74
N LEU A 141 12.29 -26.20 47.86
CA LEU A 141 11.98 -27.63 48.05
C LEU A 141 13.14 -28.58 47.70
N ALA A 142 14.27 -28.09 47.20
CA ALA A 142 15.44 -28.86 46.81
C ALA A 142 16.56 -28.88 47.86
N ILE A 143 16.25 -28.81 49.13
CA ILE A 143 17.23 -28.98 50.19
C ILE A 143 17.55 -30.49 50.31
N PRO A 144 18.79 -30.94 50.04
CA PRO A 144 19.16 -32.30 50.26
C PRO A 144 19.13 -32.62 51.75
N ALA A 145 18.41 -33.66 52.16
CA ALA A 145 18.44 -34.15 53.51
C ALA A 145 19.90 -34.52 53.89
N ALA A 146 20.39 -33.96 54.97
CA ALA A 146 21.70 -34.26 55.49
C ALA A 146 21.77 -35.75 55.82
N PRO A 147 22.86 -36.44 55.49
CA PRO A 147 23.06 -37.83 55.89
C PRO A 147 23.19 -37.88 57.43
N THR A 148 22.27 -38.57 58.11
CA THR A 148 22.44 -38.93 59.48
C THR A 148 23.43 -40.05 59.56
N ASP A 149 24.68 -39.72 59.91
CA ASP A 149 25.57 -40.71 60.47
C ASP A 149 25.01 -41.22 61.79
N GLY A 150 24.55 -42.48 61.77
CA GLY A 150 24.23 -43.22 62.93
C GLY A 150 25.25 -44.36 63.11
N GLU A 151 25.95 -44.33 64.21
CA GLU A 151 26.76 -45.44 64.68
C GLU A 151 25.96 -46.74 64.73
#